data_e03d81f5ddcb7cfd656517b6ec9f26bd
#
_entry.id   e03d81f5ddcb7cfd656517b6ec9f26bd
#
_cell.length_a   1.000
_cell.length_b   1.000
_cell.length_c   1.000
_cell.angle_alpha   90.00
_cell.angle_beta   90.00
_cell.angle_gamma   90.00
#
_symmetry.space_group_name_H-M   'P 1'
#
loop_
_entity.id
_entity.type
_entity.pdbx_description
1 polymer ?
#
loop_
_entity_poly.entity_id
_entity_poly.type
_entity_poly.pdbx_seq_one_letter_code
_entity_poly.pdbx_strand_id
1 'polypeptide(L)'
;MIGKQIFAVLIAFTFALRTSSQQLLPQADETPPAPDWSEKVDLGLYSMAWSPNSELLAVGGRGTVRIYRLPNFSIERTFDTGQEEIWALAWSPDGTLLVSAGKDGTVQFWHDGQLQKKLFQGGWILDIGWNPDGSSLIAVDYTGLAKEWDVQGYLRASIQLDGDGLGVDWSPKGRLFAVTTGQDGSRLLLFDAESGVLRWRRQDVLVNYAAPFGYGLDEVNGVRYSPSGKWIATAHQDGRILVRSAATGDAVFAAQLHPSGMGGARRVAWSSKGDWLVSCGEDGQVNSVEYPKGKRRIVLLMTDKPVWSVGWSPDNKWIAAVGDEGRVWIWSTSVIEPSTQAKETGKSEKNAHPNRAKPNSSPKRHSREKFSPFDWFHRHSS
;
A
#
# COMPACT_ATOMS: atom_id res chain seq x y z
N MET A 1 -42.19 -6.27 39.40
CA MET A 1 -42.16 -5.17 38.41
C MET A 1 -40.71 -4.75 38.08
N ILE A 2 -39.85 -5.69 37.72
CA ILE A 2 -38.42 -5.41 37.40
C ILE A 2 -38.02 -6.02 36.04
N GLY A 3 -38.99 -6.56 35.29
CA GLY A 3 -38.71 -7.31 34.06
C GLY A 3 -38.93 -6.56 32.72
N LYS A 4 -39.30 -5.28 32.73
CA LYS A 4 -39.61 -4.53 31.48
C LYS A 4 -38.67 -3.41 31.11
N GLN A 5 -37.64 -3.10 31.90
CA GLN A 5 -36.69 -2.03 31.59
C GLN A 5 -35.38 -2.52 30.97
N ILE A 6 -35.10 -3.81 30.99
CA ILE A 6 -33.86 -4.37 30.38
C ILE A 6 -34.01 -4.60 28.87
N PHE A 7 -35.23 -4.71 28.35
CA PHE A 7 -35.47 -4.94 26.91
C PHE A 7 -35.41 -3.67 26.04
N ALA A 8 -35.56 -2.50 26.63
CA ALA A 8 -35.56 -1.22 25.88
C ALA A 8 -34.12 -0.67 25.62
N VAL A 9 -33.14 -1.08 26.42
CA VAL A 9 -31.74 -0.62 26.26
C VAL A 9 -30.99 -1.46 25.22
N LEU A 10 -31.38 -2.72 25.00
CA LEU A 10 -30.75 -3.56 23.96
C LEU A 10 -31.21 -3.22 22.53
N ILE A 11 -32.39 -2.58 22.37
CA ILE A 11 -32.89 -2.21 21.03
C ILE A 11 -32.33 -0.85 20.55
N ALA A 12 -31.96 0.03 21.47
CA ALA A 12 -31.37 1.32 21.13
C ALA A 12 -29.88 1.20 20.67
N PHE A 13 -29.17 0.17 21.12
CA PHE A 13 -27.76 -0.08 20.69
C PHE A 13 -27.66 -0.78 19.33
N THR A 14 -28.73 -1.44 18.88
CA THR A 14 -28.75 -2.12 17.55
C THR A 14 -29.15 -1.19 16.42
N PHE A 15 -29.66 0.02 16.69
CA PHE A 15 -30.06 0.97 15.65
C PHE A 15 -28.99 2.04 15.32
N ALA A 16 -27.98 2.22 16.16
CA ALA A 16 -26.88 3.19 15.93
C ALA A 16 -25.73 2.65 15.07
N LEU A 17 -25.78 1.36 14.68
CA LEU A 17 -24.76 0.71 13.82
C LEU A 17 -25.23 0.48 12.38
N ARG A 18 -26.34 1.09 11.95
CA ARG A 18 -26.93 0.86 10.64
C ARG A 18 -26.87 2.04 9.67
N THR A 19 -25.91 2.94 9.79
CA THR A 19 -25.69 3.97 8.75
C THR A 19 -24.22 4.25 8.48
N SER A 20 -23.41 3.22 8.23
CA SER A 20 -22.39 3.34 7.22
C SER A 20 -22.87 2.49 6.05
N SER A 21 -23.58 3.10 5.12
CA SER A 21 -23.82 2.51 3.80
C SER A 21 -22.45 2.13 3.25
N GLN A 22 -22.13 0.83 3.21
CA GLN A 22 -21.14 0.31 2.29
C GLN A 22 -21.64 0.76 0.92
N GLN A 23 -21.12 1.87 0.41
CA GLN A 23 -21.27 2.19 -0.99
C GLN A 23 -20.50 1.11 -1.73
N LEU A 24 -21.22 0.10 -2.21
CA LEU A 24 -20.76 -0.74 -3.30
C LEU A 24 -20.43 0.23 -4.42
N LEU A 25 -19.13 0.49 -4.61
CA LEU A 25 -18.68 1.31 -5.72
C LEU A 25 -19.09 0.58 -7.00
N PRO A 26 -19.55 1.30 -8.06
CA PRO A 26 -19.90 0.68 -9.32
C PRO A 26 -18.74 -0.19 -9.80
N GLN A 27 -19.05 -1.41 -10.29
CA GLN A 27 -18.08 -2.26 -10.94
C GLN A 27 -17.50 -1.49 -12.13
N ALA A 28 -16.19 -1.50 -12.24
CA ALA A 28 -15.54 -0.97 -13.43
C ALA A 28 -15.80 -1.95 -14.58
N ASP A 29 -16.74 -1.61 -15.47
CA ASP A 29 -17.04 -2.36 -16.70
C ASP A 29 -16.01 -2.11 -17.81
N GLU A 30 -14.95 -1.36 -17.53
CA GLU A 30 -13.95 -0.96 -18.51
C GLU A 30 -12.68 -1.83 -18.37
N THR A 31 -12.13 -2.22 -19.52
CA THR A 31 -10.79 -2.84 -19.55
C THR A 31 -9.77 -1.88 -18.94
N PRO A 32 -8.84 -2.37 -18.08
CA PRO A 32 -7.82 -1.53 -17.51
C PRO A 32 -7.04 -0.77 -18.60
N PRO A 33 -6.72 0.51 -18.38
CA PRO A 33 -5.90 1.27 -19.32
C PRO A 33 -4.50 0.64 -19.42
N ALA A 34 -3.95 0.57 -20.64
CA ALA A 34 -2.59 0.12 -20.81
C ALA A 34 -1.62 1.06 -20.04
N PRO A 35 -0.55 0.54 -19.42
CA PRO A 35 0.48 1.39 -18.86
C PRO A 35 1.20 2.16 -19.98
N ASP A 36 1.60 3.41 -19.70
CA ASP A 36 2.41 4.20 -20.63
C ASP A 36 3.78 3.57 -20.85
N TRP A 37 4.27 2.86 -19.82
CA TRP A 37 5.51 2.10 -19.91
C TRP A 37 5.47 0.89 -18.98
N SER A 38 6.08 -0.22 -19.42
CA SER A 38 6.34 -1.37 -18.57
C SER A 38 7.58 -2.13 -19.00
N GLU A 39 8.30 -2.65 -18.01
CA GLU A 39 9.48 -3.51 -18.23
C GLU A 39 9.39 -4.76 -17.37
N LYS A 40 9.75 -5.91 -17.93
CA LYS A 40 9.94 -7.14 -17.18
C LYS A 40 11.40 -7.24 -16.74
N VAL A 41 11.59 -7.36 -15.44
CA VAL A 41 12.89 -7.66 -14.80
C VAL A 41 12.87 -9.14 -14.43
N ASP A 42 13.97 -9.84 -14.57
CA ASP A 42 14.01 -11.31 -14.41
C ASP A 42 13.78 -11.83 -12.98
N LEU A 43 13.58 -10.93 -12.02
CA LEU A 43 13.42 -11.23 -10.60
C LEU A 43 12.09 -10.68 -10.08
N GLY A 44 11.44 -11.39 -9.14
CA GLY A 44 10.29 -10.86 -8.42
C GLY A 44 10.62 -9.50 -7.79
N LEU A 45 9.72 -8.55 -7.93
CA LEU A 45 9.84 -7.20 -7.37
C LEU A 45 8.86 -7.03 -6.21
N TYR A 46 9.36 -6.59 -5.06
CA TYR A 46 8.57 -6.49 -3.82
C TYR A 46 8.39 -5.06 -3.33
N SER A 47 9.30 -4.15 -3.69
CA SER A 47 9.26 -2.77 -3.21
C SER A 47 9.62 -1.76 -4.30
N MET A 48 9.13 -0.54 -4.11
CA MET A 48 9.48 0.60 -4.96
C MET A 48 9.47 1.90 -4.16
N ALA A 49 10.25 2.88 -4.61
CA ALA A 49 10.28 4.22 -4.04
C ALA A 49 10.56 5.28 -5.09
N TRP A 50 9.73 6.34 -5.12
CA TRP A 50 9.99 7.55 -5.89
C TRP A 50 11.00 8.44 -5.18
N SER A 51 11.95 9.03 -5.92
CA SER A 51 12.79 10.09 -5.38
C SER A 51 11.95 11.36 -5.10
N PRO A 52 12.32 12.18 -4.11
CA PRO A 52 11.54 13.37 -3.74
C PRO A 52 11.34 14.37 -4.88
N ASN A 53 12.29 14.45 -5.81
CA ASN A 53 12.21 15.32 -7.00
C ASN A 53 11.45 14.68 -8.19
N SER A 54 10.92 13.44 -8.02
CA SER A 54 10.19 12.68 -9.06
C SER A 54 11.01 12.31 -10.30
N GLU A 55 12.33 12.47 -10.29
CA GLU A 55 13.18 12.14 -11.42
C GLU A 55 13.60 10.68 -11.47
N LEU A 56 13.59 9.99 -10.31
CA LEU A 56 14.05 8.63 -10.17
C LEU A 56 12.97 7.73 -9.55
N LEU A 57 12.90 6.49 -10.05
CA LEU A 57 12.13 5.41 -9.47
C LEU A 57 13.09 4.26 -9.13
N ALA A 58 13.23 3.95 -7.84
CA ALA A 58 13.92 2.76 -7.38
C ALA A 58 12.96 1.60 -7.26
N VAL A 59 13.35 0.40 -7.72
CA VAL A 59 12.62 -0.85 -7.55
C VAL A 59 13.55 -1.90 -6.96
N GLY A 60 13.03 -2.69 -6.02
CA GLY A 60 13.79 -3.71 -5.28
C GLY A 60 13.13 -5.08 -5.35
N GLY A 61 13.95 -6.09 -5.47
CA GLY A 61 13.53 -7.48 -5.56
C GLY A 61 14.50 -8.41 -4.83
N ARG A 62 14.84 -9.54 -5.46
CA ARG A 62 15.79 -10.52 -4.90
C ARG A 62 17.22 -10.00 -5.02
N GLY A 63 17.69 -9.36 -3.94
CA GLY A 63 19.07 -8.89 -3.80
C GLY A 63 19.47 -7.69 -4.64
N THR A 64 18.65 -7.28 -5.60
CA THR A 64 19.01 -6.24 -6.56
C THR A 64 18.10 -5.04 -6.46
N VAL A 65 18.69 -3.86 -6.52
CA VAL A 65 18.00 -2.58 -6.73
C VAL A 65 18.29 -2.09 -8.14
N ARG A 66 17.24 -1.67 -8.84
CA ARG A 66 17.34 -0.97 -10.12
C ARG A 66 16.71 0.41 -10.00
N ILE A 67 17.37 1.42 -10.53
CA ILE A 67 16.91 2.81 -10.53
C ILE A 67 16.65 3.24 -11.98
N TYR A 68 15.44 3.73 -12.23
CA TYR A 68 15.02 4.28 -13.51
C TYR A 68 14.98 5.80 -13.45
N ARG A 69 15.40 6.44 -14.55
CA ARG A 69 15.32 7.90 -14.73
C ARG A 69 14.13 8.25 -15.61
N LEU A 70 13.35 9.21 -15.15
CA LEU A 70 12.20 9.74 -15.86
C LEU A 70 12.56 11.04 -16.63
N PRO A 71 11.80 11.35 -17.68
CA PRO A 71 10.60 10.66 -18.20
C PRO A 71 10.88 9.57 -19.23
N ASN A 72 12.14 9.30 -19.60
CA ASN A 72 12.50 8.35 -20.66
C ASN A 72 12.59 6.90 -20.16
N PHE A 73 12.41 6.65 -18.88
CA PHE A 73 12.45 5.33 -18.21
C PHE A 73 13.74 4.55 -18.47
N SER A 74 14.85 5.25 -18.71
CA SER A 74 16.15 4.61 -18.88
C SER A 74 16.69 4.10 -17.55
N ILE A 75 17.43 3.00 -17.59
CA ILE A 75 18.13 2.49 -16.41
C ILE A 75 19.25 3.45 -16.06
N GLU A 76 19.12 4.13 -14.93
CA GLU A 76 20.15 4.99 -14.37
C GLU A 76 21.23 4.16 -13.68
N ARG A 77 20.79 3.14 -12.91
CA ARG A 77 21.69 2.31 -12.12
C ARG A 77 21.07 0.96 -11.78
N THR A 78 21.92 -0.04 -11.64
CA THR A 78 21.58 -1.34 -11.07
C THR A 78 22.73 -1.76 -10.16
N PHE A 79 22.40 -2.22 -8.94
CA PHE A 79 23.41 -2.72 -8.00
C PHE A 79 22.85 -3.85 -7.13
N ASP A 80 23.75 -4.72 -6.69
CA ASP A 80 23.46 -5.80 -5.76
C ASP A 80 23.59 -5.29 -4.33
N THR A 81 22.61 -5.61 -3.48
CA THR A 81 22.59 -5.24 -2.06
C THR A 81 23.16 -6.33 -1.17
N GLY A 82 23.27 -7.55 -1.67
CA GLY A 82 23.55 -8.73 -0.87
C GLY A 82 22.43 -9.12 0.09
N GLN A 83 21.24 -8.49 -0.01
CA GLN A 83 20.05 -8.88 0.75
C GLN A 83 19.31 -9.99 0.00
N GLU A 84 18.68 -10.92 0.73
CA GLU A 84 17.94 -12.02 0.08
C GLU A 84 16.70 -11.52 -0.68
N GLU A 85 15.88 -10.73 0.01
CA GLU A 85 14.67 -10.10 -0.53
C GLU A 85 14.53 -8.68 0.02
N ILE A 86 14.28 -7.71 -0.86
CA ILE A 86 14.14 -6.30 -0.51
C ILE A 86 12.66 -5.96 -0.46
N TRP A 87 12.08 -5.90 0.73
CA TRP A 87 10.65 -5.65 0.95
C TRP A 87 10.31 -4.19 1.18
N ALA A 88 11.31 -3.38 1.50
CA ALA A 88 11.15 -1.96 1.70
C ALA A 88 12.28 -1.15 1.05
N LEU A 89 11.90 -0.08 0.36
CA LEU A 89 12.77 0.94 -0.20
C LEU A 89 12.27 2.32 0.18
N ALA A 90 13.16 3.22 0.53
CA ALA A 90 12.80 4.61 0.79
C ALA A 90 13.97 5.56 0.47
N TRP A 91 13.69 6.62 -0.28
CA TRP A 91 14.62 7.73 -0.47
C TRP A 91 14.60 8.65 0.75
N SER A 92 15.75 9.16 1.14
CA SER A 92 15.83 10.26 2.11
C SER A 92 15.09 11.49 1.56
N PRO A 93 14.54 12.37 2.43
CA PRO A 93 13.80 13.55 2.00
C PRO A 93 14.59 14.52 1.12
N ASP A 94 15.91 14.54 1.24
CA ASP A 94 16.82 15.32 0.39
C ASP A 94 17.19 14.61 -0.93
N GLY A 95 16.80 13.36 -1.09
CA GLY A 95 17.09 12.53 -2.27
C GLY A 95 18.54 12.03 -2.38
N THR A 96 19.37 12.22 -1.35
CA THR A 96 20.78 11.83 -1.42
C THR A 96 21.05 10.38 -1.07
N LEU A 97 20.19 9.78 -0.23
CA LEU A 97 20.31 8.40 0.21
C LEU A 97 19.10 7.58 -0.23
N LEU A 98 19.36 6.38 -0.68
CA LEU A 98 18.35 5.34 -0.79
C LEU A 98 18.56 4.34 0.36
N VAL A 99 17.49 3.91 1.00
CA VAL A 99 17.56 2.84 2.01
C VAL A 99 16.83 1.62 1.49
N SER A 100 17.46 0.45 1.65
CA SER A 100 16.85 -0.85 1.41
C SER A 100 16.78 -1.67 2.71
N ALA A 101 15.71 -2.42 2.87
CA ALA A 101 15.54 -3.34 4.00
C ALA A 101 14.67 -4.53 3.59
N GLY A 102 14.81 -5.66 4.31
CA GLY A 102 14.05 -6.84 3.94
C GLY A 102 14.28 -8.05 4.83
N LYS A 103 14.25 -9.21 4.21
CA LYS A 103 14.21 -10.54 4.85
C LYS A 103 15.45 -10.85 5.68
N ASP A 104 16.60 -10.31 5.35
CA ASP A 104 17.84 -10.51 6.10
C ASP A 104 17.91 -9.73 7.41
N GLY A 105 16.88 -8.93 7.73
CA GLY A 105 16.81 -8.11 8.93
C GLY A 105 17.78 -6.94 8.96
N THR A 106 18.32 -6.53 7.82
CA THR A 106 19.25 -5.41 7.73
C THR A 106 18.61 -4.18 7.08
N VAL A 107 19.01 -3.00 7.57
CA VAL A 107 18.75 -1.68 6.98
C VAL A 107 20.03 -1.20 6.34
N GLN A 108 20.04 -1.00 5.04
CA GLN A 108 21.25 -0.62 4.29
C GLN A 108 21.06 0.75 3.63
N PHE A 109 22.02 1.63 3.81
CA PHE A 109 22.02 2.99 3.29
C PHE A 109 22.94 3.08 2.08
N TRP A 110 22.44 3.61 0.98
CA TRP A 110 23.12 3.68 -0.31
C TRP A 110 23.21 5.12 -0.78
N HIS A 111 24.41 5.52 -1.21
CA HIS A 111 24.64 6.76 -1.93
C HIS A 111 25.23 6.39 -3.30
N ASP A 112 24.57 6.78 -4.37
CA ASP A 112 24.97 6.46 -5.72
C ASP A 112 25.26 4.95 -5.96
N GLY A 113 24.49 4.06 -5.35
CA GLY A 113 24.67 2.61 -5.44
C GLY A 113 25.86 2.06 -4.65
N GLN A 114 26.53 2.91 -3.86
CA GLN A 114 27.58 2.51 -2.95
C GLN A 114 27.07 2.37 -1.53
N LEU A 115 27.32 1.22 -0.91
CA LEU A 115 26.92 0.98 0.49
C LEU A 115 27.67 1.93 1.41
N GLN A 116 26.92 2.75 2.15
CA GLN A 116 27.46 3.67 3.14
C GLN A 116 27.39 3.08 4.53
N LYS A 117 26.31 2.34 4.82
CA LYS A 117 26.05 1.83 6.16
C LYS A 117 25.12 0.63 6.11
N LYS A 118 25.34 -0.31 7.04
CA LYS A 118 24.50 -1.46 7.29
C LYS A 118 24.18 -1.56 8.77
N LEU A 119 22.87 -1.58 9.11
CA LEU A 119 22.39 -1.74 10.47
C LEU A 119 21.64 -3.06 10.58
N PHE A 120 21.62 -3.65 11.78
CA PHE A 120 20.91 -4.89 12.03
C PHE A 120 19.70 -4.63 12.95
N GLN A 121 18.50 -4.88 12.42
CA GLN A 121 17.24 -4.72 13.15
C GLN A 121 16.93 -5.94 14.02
N GLY A 122 17.08 -7.14 13.47
CA GLY A 122 16.83 -8.40 14.17
C GLY A 122 15.88 -9.34 13.38
N GLY A 123 14.65 -8.91 13.13
CA GLY A 123 13.65 -9.66 12.38
C GLY A 123 13.54 -9.22 10.91
N TRP A 124 12.71 -9.90 10.14
CA TRP A 124 12.37 -9.52 8.77
C TRP A 124 11.73 -8.14 8.72
N ILE A 125 12.35 -7.20 8.02
CA ILE A 125 11.86 -5.82 7.96
C ILE A 125 10.82 -5.71 6.84
N LEU A 126 9.60 -5.30 7.21
CA LEU A 126 8.46 -5.26 6.30
C LEU A 126 8.17 -3.86 5.75
N ASP A 127 8.53 -2.81 6.49
CA ASP A 127 8.39 -1.44 6.01
C ASP A 127 9.40 -0.51 6.72
N ILE A 128 9.73 0.60 6.06
CA ILE A 128 10.58 1.67 6.57
C ILE A 128 10.00 3.04 6.21
N GLY A 129 10.19 4.01 7.08
CA GLY A 129 9.74 5.38 6.85
C GLY A 129 10.77 6.40 7.35
N TRP A 130 11.13 7.37 6.50
CA TRP A 130 11.96 8.49 6.90
C TRP A 130 11.16 9.54 7.65
N ASN A 131 11.74 10.09 8.73
CA ASN A 131 11.28 11.36 9.27
C ASN A 131 11.42 12.44 8.17
N PRO A 132 10.38 13.24 7.91
CA PRO A 132 10.42 14.27 6.86
C PRO A 132 11.56 15.29 6.98
N ASP A 133 12.14 15.47 8.18
CA ASP A 133 13.32 16.32 8.38
C ASP A 133 14.64 15.65 7.97
N GLY A 134 14.60 14.37 7.59
CA GLY A 134 15.77 13.60 7.18
C GLY A 134 16.70 13.16 8.33
N SER A 135 16.37 13.46 9.58
CA SER A 135 17.26 13.19 10.73
C SER A 135 17.29 11.72 11.15
N SER A 136 16.22 10.98 10.85
CA SER A 136 16.05 9.58 11.27
C SER A 136 15.10 8.80 10.36
N LEU A 137 15.09 7.50 10.52
CA LEU A 137 14.11 6.60 9.92
C LEU A 137 13.63 5.58 10.95
N ILE A 138 12.40 5.09 10.76
CA ILE A 138 11.85 3.96 11.52
C ILE A 138 11.78 2.75 10.61
N ALA A 139 12.17 1.59 11.13
CA ALA A 139 11.96 0.28 10.53
C ALA A 139 11.05 -0.55 11.45
N VAL A 140 10.08 -1.26 10.85
CA VAL A 140 9.21 -2.21 11.55
C VAL A 140 9.44 -3.62 11.04
N ASP A 141 9.41 -4.59 11.94
CA ASP A 141 9.74 -5.97 11.58
C ASP A 141 8.69 -6.99 12.05
N TYR A 142 8.80 -8.20 11.51
CA TYR A 142 7.91 -9.33 11.77
C TYR A 142 7.93 -9.82 13.24
N THR A 143 8.94 -9.41 14.05
CA THR A 143 8.98 -9.74 15.48
C THR A 143 8.25 -8.72 16.35
N GLY A 144 7.61 -7.73 15.70
CA GLY A 144 6.91 -6.66 16.38
C GLY A 144 7.82 -5.57 16.94
N LEU A 145 9.05 -5.44 16.44
CA LEU A 145 9.91 -4.33 16.81
C LEU A 145 9.78 -3.17 15.83
N ALA A 146 9.55 -1.98 16.38
CA ALA A 146 9.73 -0.71 15.70
C ALA A 146 10.98 -0.02 16.25
N LYS A 147 12.02 0.15 15.42
CA LYS A 147 13.27 0.81 15.81
C LYS A 147 13.49 2.07 15.00
N GLU A 148 13.81 3.16 15.70
CA GLU A 148 14.22 4.41 15.09
C GLU A 148 15.74 4.53 15.11
N TRP A 149 16.32 4.79 13.96
CA TRP A 149 17.75 4.96 13.74
C TRP A 149 18.01 6.36 13.19
N ASP A 150 19.02 7.06 13.71
CA ASP A 150 19.46 8.29 13.08
C ASP A 150 20.34 8.04 11.85
N VAL A 151 20.60 9.10 11.08
CA VAL A 151 21.43 8.99 9.86
C VAL A 151 22.87 8.60 10.15
N GLN A 152 23.35 8.74 11.41
CA GLN A 152 24.66 8.24 11.83
C GLN A 152 24.62 6.74 12.16
N GLY A 153 23.42 6.15 12.31
CA GLY A 153 23.20 4.74 12.62
C GLY A 153 23.10 4.44 14.12
N TYR A 154 22.91 5.45 14.95
CA TYR A 154 22.62 5.24 16.37
C TYR A 154 21.13 4.93 16.57
N LEU A 155 20.85 3.95 17.41
CA LEU A 155 19.48 3.63 17.82
C LEU A 155 18.96 4.74 18.74
N ARG A 156 17.87 5.41 18.31
CA ARG A 156 17.20 6.46 19.08
C ARG A 156 16.09 5.90 19.96
N ALA A 157 15.28 5.00 19.39
CA ALA A 157 14.15 4.41 20.08
C ALA A 157 13.94 2.96 19.65
N SER A 158 13.37 2.16 20.55
CA SER A 158 12.92 0.80 20.27
C SER A 158 11.60 0.58 20.98
N ILE A 159 10.56 0.24 20.23
CA ILE A 159 9.21 0.02 20.73
C ILE A 159 8.81 -1.41 20.39
N GLN A 160 8.39 -2.16 21.42
CA GLN A 160 7.76 -3.47 21.22
C GLN A 160 6.27 -3.26 20.92
N LEU A 161 5.83 -3.72 19.76
CA LEU A 161 4.44 -3.68 19.30
C LEU A 161 3.68 -4.91 19.81
N ASP A 162 2.37 -4.77 19.88
CA ASP A 162 1.47 -5.90 20.16
C ASP A 162 1.13 -6.62 18.83
N GLY A 163 2.06 -7.40 18.28
CA GLY A 163 1.95 -8.11 17.00
C GLY A 163 3.00 -7.68 15.99
N ASP A 164 3.01 -8.34 14.82
CA ASP A 164 3.98 -8.09 13.75
C ASP A 164 3.86 -6.66 13.22
N GLY A 165 4.98 -5.97 13.04
CA GLY A 165 5.00 -4.65 12.42
C GLY A 165 4.92 -4.75 10.90
N LEU A 166 3.81 -4.35 10.28
CA LEU A 166 3.55 -4.52 8.86
C LEU A 166 3.77 -3.27 8.01
N GLY A 167 3.53 -2.10 8.57
CA GLY A 167 3.68 -0.83 7.86
C GLY A 167 4.01 0.30 8.80
N VAL A 168 4.73 1.31 8.31
CA VAL A 168 5.06 2.52 9.05
C VAL A 168 5.06 3.73 8.14
N ASP A 169 4.57 4.86 8.65
CA ASP A 169 4.67 6.14 7.97
C ASP A 169 4.69 7.30 8.95
N TRP A 170 5.43 8.35 8.59
CA TRP A 170 5.54 9.56 9.37
C TRP A 170 4.48 10.60 8.97
N SER A 171 4.00 11.35 9.96
CA SER A 171 3.24 12.57 9.65
C SER A 171 4.12 13.56 8.89
N PRO A 172 3.57 14.36 7.95
CA PRO A 172 4.36 15.29 7.12
C PRO A 172 5.17 16.34 7.91
N LYS A 173 4.86 16.52 9.19
CA LYS A 173 5.59 17.42 10.09
C LYS A 173 6.60 16.71 11.00
N GLY A 174 6.77 15.39 10.86
CA GLY A 174 7.70 14.60 11.65
C GLY A 174 7.40 14.47 13.15
N ARG A 175 6.21 14.92 13.61
CA ARG A 175 5.85 14.92 15.03
C ARG A 175 5.19 13.62 15.50
N LEU A 176 4.60 12.89 14.57
CA LEU A 176 3.88 11.65 14.83
C LEU A 176 4.31 10.62 13.78
N PHE A 177 4.21 9.35 14.15
CA PHE A 177 4.29 8.27 13.20
C PHE A 177 3.21 7.23 13.46
N ALA A 178 2.72 6.63 12.39
CA ALA A 178 1.71 5.60 12.42
C ALA A 178 2.34 4.24 12.11
N VAL A 179 1.92 3.20 12.84
CA VAL A 179 2.36 1.82 12.64
C VAL A 179 1.13 0.93 12.49
N THR A 180 1.19 0.00 11.55
CA THR A 180 0.18 -1.06 11.44
C THR A 180 0.74 -2.39 11.88
N THR A 181 -0.13 -3.21 12.49
CA THR A 181 0.26 -4.53 12.99
C THR A 181 -0.62 -5.63 12.41
N GLY A 182 -0.04 -6.85 12.33
CA GLY A 182 -0.74 -8.11 12.03
C GLY A 182 -0.96 -8.94 13.29
N GLN A 183 -1.54 -10.14 13.13
CA GLN A 183 -1.85 -11.13 14.17
C GLN A 183 -2.68 -10.58 15.34
N ASP A 184 -3.19 -11.40 16.21
CA ASP A 184 -3.90 -11.15 17.48
C ASP A 184 -4.66 -9.80 17.62
N GLY A 185 -5.34 -9.36 16.55
CA GLY A 185 -6.15 -8.15 16.54
C GLY A 185 -5.42 -6.96 15.92
N SER A 186 -5.15 -7.06 14.66
CA SER A 186 -4.57 -6.06 13.76
C SER A 186 -4.96 -4.63 14.07
N ARG A 187 -3.99 -3.78 14.23
CA ARG A 187 -4.18 -2.44 14.75
C ARG A 187 -3.49 -1.37 13.90
N LEU A 188 -4.08 -0.20 13.92
CA LEU A 188 -3.39 1.04 13.60
C LEU A 188 -3.03 1.74 14.92
N LEU A 189 -1.75 2.00 15.10
CA LEU A 189 -1.16 2.64 16.28
C LEU A 189 -0.61 4.00 15.87
N LEU A 190 -0.85 5.03 16.67
CA LEU A 190 -0.27 6.36 16.48
C LEU A 190 0.60 6.72 17.66
N PHE A 191 1.86 7.05 17.37
CA PHE A 191 2.85 7.43 18.37
C PHE A 191 3.26 8.89 18.22
N ASP A 192 3.59 9.49 19.36
CA ASP A 192 4.32 10.74 19.41
C ASP A 192 5.81 10.46 19.18
N ALA A 193 6.43 11.17 18.24
CA ALA A 193 7.78 10.86 17.81
C ALA A 193 8.84 11.26 18.84
N GLU A 194 8.63 12.34 19.60
CA GLU A 194 9.58 12.84 20.57
C GLU A 194 9.58 11.99 21.84
N SER A 195 8.39 11.64 22.33
CA SER A 195 8.24 10.90 23.58
C SER A 195 8.13 9.39 23.42
N GLY A 196 7.89 8.88 22.21
CA GLY A 196 7.58 7.47 21.95
C GLY A 196 6.22 7.03 22.53
N VAL A 197 5.41 7.95 23.04
CA VAL A 197 4.14 7.64 23.72
C VAL A 197 3.05 7.34 22.69
N LEU A 198 2.34 6.22 22.93
CA LEU A 198 1.14 5.88 22.16
C LEU A 198 0.04 6.92 22.38
N ARG A 199 -0.37 7.62 21.33
CA ARG A 199 -1.45 8.65 21.37
C ARG A 199 -2.81 7.99 21.33
N TRP A 200 -3.01 7.08 20.40
CA TRP A 200 -4.21 6.26 20.29
C TRP A 200 -3.93 4.98 19.49
N ARG A 201 -4.81 4.01 19.67
CA ARG A 201 -4.86 2.78 18.87
C ARG A 201 -6.26 2.54 18.35
N ARG A 202 -6.37 1.96 17.16
CA ARG A 202 -7.64 1.49 16.58
C ARG A 202 -7.46 0.06 16.12
N GLN A 203 -8.40 -0.74 16.52
CA GLN A 203 -8.54 -2.12 16.07
C GLN A 203 -9.74 -2.18 15.14
N ASP A 204 -9.54 -2.62 13.93
CA ASP A 204 -10.61 -2.82 12.97
C ASP A 204 -11.12 -4.24 13.12
N VAL A 205 -12.03 -4.45 14.08
CA VAL A 205 -12.69 -5.74 14.26
C VAL A 205 -13.59 -5.96 13.06
N LEU A 206 -13.26 -6.94 12.23
CA LEU A 206 -14.20 -7.51 11.28
C LEU A 206 -15.25 -8.30 12.06
N VAL A 207 -16.41 -7.69 12.25
CA VAL A 207 -17.58 -8.39 12.78
C VAL A 207 -18.02 -9.40 11.73
N ASN A 208 -17.79 -10.70 11.99
CA ASN A 208 -18.33 -11.86 11.27
C ASN A 208 -17.66 -12.27 9.95
N TYR A 209 -16.35 -12.49 9.91
CA TYR A 209 -15.83 -13.52 9.01
C TYR A 209 -15.22 -14.65 9.84
N ALA A 210 -16.01 -15.69 10.08
CA ALA A 210 -15.47 -17.01 10.43
C ALA A 210 -14.68 -17.49 9.21
N ALA A 211 -13.39 -17.22 9.16
CA ALA A 211 -12.52 -17.81 8.18
C ALA A 211 -12.52 -19.32 8.44
N PRO A 212 -12.86 -20.17 7.45
CA PRO A 212 -12.96 -21.61 7.63
C PRO A 212 -11.62 -22.29 7.99
N PHE A 213 -10.52 -21.55 8.08
CA PHE A 213 -9.17 -22.06 8.32
C PHE A 213 -8.36 -21.30 9.38
N GLY A 214 -8.96 -20.45 10.22
CA GLY A 214 -8.29 -19.88 11.39
C GLY A 214 -7.18 -18.86 11.14
N TYR A 215 -7.00 -18.36 9.91
CA TYR A 215 -6.04 -17.33 9.58
C TYR A 215 -6.72 -15.95 9.63
N GLY A 216 -6.11 -15.02 10.38
CA GLY A 216 -6.65 -13.69 10.59
C GLY A 216 -6.80 -12.91 9.28
N LEU A 217 -8.03 -12.70 8.82
CA LEU A 217 -8.35 -11.81 7.70
C LEU A 217 -8.29 -10.33 8.09
N ASP A 218 -7.72 -10.02 9.24
CA ASP A 218 -7.82 -8.71 9.89
C ASP A 218 -6.54 -7.88 9.71
N GLU A 219 -5.52 -8.36 9.01
CA GLU A 219 -4.23 -7.67 8.92
C GLU A 219 -4.37 -6.28 8.29
N VAL A 220 -3.73 -5.32 8.92
CA VAL A 220 -3.56 -3.96 8.39
C VAL A 220 -2.18 -3.87 7.77
N ASN A 221 -2.09 -4.15 6.47
CA ASN A 221 -0.84 -4.39 5.76
C ASN A 221 -0.01 -3.13 5.47
N GLY A 222 -0.66 -2.00 5.25
CA GLY A 222 0.03 -0.78 4.86
C GLY A 222 -0.62 0.47 5.41
N VAL A 223 0.18 1.50 5.65
CA VAL A 223 -0.27 2.80 6.16
C VAL A 223 0.42 3.93 5.43
N ARG A 224 -0.32 5.00 5.12
CA ARG A 224 0.24 6.24 4.57
C ARG A 224 -0.53 7.47 5.07
N TYR A 225 0.19 8.47 5.55
CA TYR A 225 -0.37 9.78 5.83
C TYR A 225 -0.76 10.50 4.55
N SER A 226 -1.87 11.23 4.61
CA SER A 226 -2.18 12.18 3.55
C SER A 226 -1.15 13.32 3.54
N PRO A 227 -0.91 13.98 2.39
CA PRO A 227 0.03 15.12 2.29
C PRO A 227 -0.30 16.27 3.27
N SER A 228 -1.59 16.43 3.63
CA SER A 228 -2.02 17.42 4.62
C SER A 228 -1.73 17.04 6.07
N GLY A 229 -1.38 15.77 6.34
CA GLY A 229 -1.23 15.21 7.69
C GLY A 229 -2.52 15.06 8.48
N LYS A 230 -3.68 15.37 7.88
CA LYS A 230 -4.98 15.28 8.55
C LYS A 230 -5.55 13.87 8.56
N TRP A 231 -5.17 13.06 7.58
CA TRP A 231 -5.73 11.75 7.33
C TRP A 231 -4.66 10.68 7.28
N ILE A 232 -5.04 9.46 7.65
CA ILE A 232 -4.22 8.25 7.55
C ILE A 232 -5.00 7.24 6.74
N ALA A 233 -4.45 6.77 5.62
CA ALA A 233 -5.00 5.68 4.83
C ALA A 233 -4.34 4.36 5.23
N THR A 234 -5.14 3.29 5.31
CA THR A 234 -4.67 1.93 5.61
C THR A 234 -5.19 0.93 4.58
N ALA A 235 -4.34 -0.03 4.23
CA ALA A 235 -4.66 -1.15 3.35
C ALA A 235 -4.90 -2.41 4.21
N HIS A 236 -6.02 -3.09 3.99
CA HIS A 236 -6.47 -4.21 4.81
C HIS A 236 -6.50 -5.53 4.04
N GLN A 237 -6.22 -6.63 4.73
CA GLN A 237 -6.24 -7.98 4.18
C GLN A 237 -7.63 -8.39 3.66
N ASP A 238 -8.70 -7.80 4.18
CA ASP A 238 -10.07 -7.99 3.67
C ASP A 238 -10.38 -7.22 2.37
N GLY A 239 -9.38 -6.54 1.81
CA GLY A 239 -9.48 -5.79 0.56
C GLY A 239 -10.00 -4.37 0.70
N ARG A 240 -10.30 -3.90 1.92
CA ARG A 240 -10.71 -2.52 2.16
C ARG A 240 -9.52 -1.56 2.20
N ILE A 241 -9.77 -0.35 1.76
CA ILE A 241 -8.95 0.82 2.08
C ILE A 241 -9.79 1.70 3.02
N LEU A 242 -9.24 1.98 4.20
CA LEU A 242 -9.87 2.88 5.17
C LEU A 242 -9.08 4.19 5.25
N VAL A 243 -9.79 5.30 5.45
CA VAL A 243 -9.16 6.58 5.82
C VAL A 243 -9.68 7.02 7.17
N ARG A 244 -8.76 7.40 8.04
CA ARG A 244 -9.04 7.84 9.41
C ARG A 244 -8.52 9.23 9.67
N SER A 245 -9.18 9.92 10.59
CA SER A 245 -8.67 11.17 11.16
C SER A 245 -7.37 10.90 11.94
N ALA A 246 -6.29 11.58 11.59
CA ALA A 246 -5.03 11.47 12.34
C ALA A 246 -5.16 11.99 13.78
N ALA A 247 -6.09 12.94 14.01
CA ALA A 247 -6.31 13.51 15.34
C ALA A 247 -7.07 12.57 16.29
N THR A 248 -8.11 11.87 15.79
CA THR A 248 -9.01 11.09 16.65
C THR A 248 -8.96 9.58 16.39
N GLY A 249 -8.41 9.16 15.25
CA GLY A 249 -8.42 7.77 14.80
C GLY A 249 -9.78 7.30 14.25
N ASP A 250 -10.78 8.17 14.17
CA ASP A 250 -12.10 7.81 13.66
C ASP A 250 -12.08 7.59 12.15
N ALA A 251 -12.77 6.55 11.67
CA ALA A 251 -12.92 6.28 10.27
C ALA A 251 -13.81 7.32 9.60
N VAL A 252 -13.34 7.91 8.50
CA VAL A 252 -14.05 8.95 7.73
C VAL A 252 -14.36 8.51 6.30
N PHE A 253 -13.70 7.47 5.81
CA PHE A 253 -13.90 6.91 4.47
C PHE A 253 -13.55 5.43 4.46
N ALA A 254 -14.30 4.66 3.68
CA ALA A 254 -14.03 3.25 3.43
C ALA A 254 -14.38 2.90 1.99
N ALA A 255 -13.52 2.11 1.34
CA ALA A 255 -13.77 1.60 0.00
C ALA A 255 -13.32 0.14 -0.11
N GLN A 256 -14.16 -0.74 -0.65
CA GLN A 256 -13.81 -2.10 -1.03
C GLN A 256 -13.15 -2.04 -2.40
N LEU A 257 -11.81 -2.03 -2.46
CA LEU A 257 -11.07 -1.91 -3.71
C LEU A 257 -10.54 -3.25 -4.22
N HIS A 258 -10.35 -4.22 -3.34
CA HIS A 258 -9.91 -5.58 -3.67
C HIS A 258 -10.96 -6.58 -3.19
N PRO A 259 -11.05 -7.79 -3.79
CA PRO A 259 -11.97 -8.82 -3.32
C PRO A 259 -11.73 -9.17 -1.86
N SER A 260 -12.81 -9.42 -1.11
CA SER A 260 -12.70 -9.98 0.24
C SER A 260 -12.30 -11.46 0.16
N GLY A 261 -11.37 -11.88 1.00
CA GLY A 261 -10.89 -13.25 1.07
C GLY A 261 -9.40 -13.37 0.79
N MET A 262 -9.00 -14.25 -0.11
CA MET A 262 -7.59 -14.39 -0.51
C MET A 262 -7.21 -13.25 -1.47
N GLY A 263 -6.21 -12.44 -1.11
CA GLY A 263 -5.67 -11.41 -1.99
C GLY A 263 -6.00 -9.98 -1.58
N GLY A 264 -5.96 -9.71 -0.28
CA GLY A 264 -6.23 -8.39 0.28
C GLY A 264 -5.34 -7.27 -0.22
N ALA A 265 -5.68 -6.04 0.15
CA ALA A 265 -4.87 -4.88 -0.15
C ALA A 265 -3.55 -4.91 0.64
N ARG A 266 -2.43 -4.73 -0.06
CA ARG A 266 -1.08 -4.74 0.52
C ARG A 266 -0.52 -3.36 0.79
N ARG A 267 -0.66 -2.46 -0.17
CA ARG A 267 -0.16 -1.08 -0.08
C ARG A 267 -1.20 -0.09 -0.53
N VAL A 268 -1.12 1.10 0.02
CA VAL A 268 -1.94 2.26 -0.37
C VAL A 268 -1.03 3.47 -0.51
N ALA A 269 -1.32 4.36 -1.44
CA ALA A 269 -0.62 5.62 -1.59
C ALA A 269 -1.61 6.75 -1.92
N TRP A 270 -1.29 7.95 -1.46
CA TRP A 270 -2.02 9.17 -1.77
C TRP A 270 -1.46 9.85 -3.01
N SER A 271 -2.33 10.48 -3.79
CA SER A 271 -1.89 11.54 -4.71
C SER A 271 -1.28 12.69 -3.91
N SER A 272 -0.35 13.44 -4.49
CA SER A 272 0.28 14.59 -3.82
C SER A 272 -0.71 15.69 -3.45
N LYS A 273 -1.85 15.77 -4.15
CA LYS A 273 -2.97 16.66 -3.83
C LYS A 273 -3.84 16.13 -2.67
N GLY A 274 -3.77 14.84 -2.37
CA GLY A 274 -4.58 14.18 -1.34
C GLY A 274 -6.05 13.98 -1.73
N ASP A 275 -6.35 13.96 -3.02
CA ASP A 275 -7.69 13.81 -3.59
C ASP A 275 -7.92 12.45 -4.27
N TRP A 276 -6.88 11.62 -4.38
CA TRP A 276 -6.93 10.26 -4.85
C TRP A 276 -6.13 9.32 -3.96
N LEU A 277 -6.58 8.07 -3.94
CA LEU A 277 -5.87 6.93 -3.38
C LEU A 277 -5.62 5.91 -4.49
N VAL A 278 -4.47 5.26 -4.44
CA VAL A 278 -4.16 4.07 -5.23
C VAL A 278 -3.79 2.94 -4.28
N SER A 279 -4.20 1.71 -4.60
CA SER A 279 -3.88 0.51 -3.82
C SER A 279 -3.51 -0.64 -4.73
N CYS A 280 -2.71 -1.57 -4.19
CA CYS A 280 -2.39 -2.83 -4.85
C CYS A 280 -2.60 -4.00 -3.88
N GLY A 281 -2.71 -5.21 -4.42
CA GLY A 281 -2.96 -6.39 -3.60
C GLY A 281 -2.49 -7.70 -4.19
N GLU A 282 -2.63 -8.75 -3.39
CA GLU A 282 -2.31 -10.13 -3.78
C GLU A 282 -3.25 -10.67 -4.86
N ASP A 283 -4.41 -10.03 -5.03
CA ASP A 283 -5.36 -10.33 -6.10
C ASP A 283 -4.85 -9.92 -7.49
N GLY A 284 -3.65 -9.34 -7.57
CA GLY A 284 -3.04 -8.89 -8.81
C GLY A 284 -3.62 -7.59 -9.35
N GLN A 285 -4.40 -6.86 -8.57
CA GLN A 285 -5.02 -5.62 -9.01
C GLN A 285 -4.26 -4.39 -8.53
N VAL A 286 -4.30 -3.33 -9.34
CA VAL A 286 -4.02 -1.95 -8.94
C VAL A 286 -5.30 -1.15 -9.15
N ASN A 287 -5.81 -0.59 -8.06
CA ASN A 287 -7.06 0.15 -8.04
C ASN A 287 -6.83 1.59 -7.58
N SER A 288 -7.55 2.54 -8.16
CA SER A 288 -7.58 3.92 -7.69
C SER A 288 -9.00 4.36 -7.34
N VAL A 289 -9.12 5.28 -6.39
CA VAL A 289 -10.39 5.84 -5.95
C VAL A 289 -10.27 7.32 -5.60
N GLU A 290 -11.24 8.12 -6.06
CA GLU A 290 -11.35 9.54 -5.70
C GLU A 290 -11.68 9.71 -4.21
N TYR A 291 -10.96 10.57 -3.50
CA TYR A 291 -11.20 10.92 -2.11
C TYR A 291 -11.61 12.39 -1.98
N PRO A 292 -12.54 12.78 -1.09
CA PRO A 292 -13.30 11.92 -0.17
C PRO A 292 -14.61 11.37 -0.78
N LYS A 293 -14.92 11.68 -2.04
CA LYS A 293 -16.24 11.41 -2.62
C LYS A 293 -16.47 9.93 -2.94
N GLY A 294 -15.41 9.19 -3.28
CA GLY A 294 -15.49 7.76 -3.63
C GLY A 294 -16.28 7.44 -4.90
N LYS A 295 -16.66 8.46 -5.69
CA LYS A 295 -17.55 8.28 -6.85
C LYS A 295 -16.86 7.70 -8.08
N ARG A 296 -15.57 7.94 -8.20
CA ARG A 296 -14.76 7.45 -9.32
C ARG A 296 -13.83 6.38 -8.81
N ARG A 297 -13.89 5.21 -9.41
CA ARG A 297 -12.96 4.10 -9.23
C ARG A 297 -12.43 3.70 -10.59
N ILE A 298 -11.13 3.47 -10.68
CA ILE A 298 -10.47 3.02 -11.90
C ILE A 298 -9.57 1.85 -11.55
N VAL A 299 -9.75 0.74 -12.25
CA VAL A 299 -8.83 -0.41 -12.20
C VAL A 299 -7.72 -0.13 -13.19
N LEU A 300 -6.50 0.05 -12.71
CA LEU A 300 -5.32 0.34 -13.53
C LEU A 300 -4.65 -0.94 -14.04
N LEU A 301 -4.72 -2.02 -13.26
CA LEU A 301 -4.10 -3.29 -13.59
C LEU A 301 -4.93 -4.46 -13.09
N MET A 302 -4.94 -5.54 -13.87
CA MET A 302 -5.38 -6.88 -13.45
C MET A 302 -4.39 -7.90 -13.99
N THR A 303 -3.73 -8.65 -13.12
CA THR A 303 -2.80 -9.73 -13.43
C THR A 303 -3.14 -10.97 -12.59
N ASP A 304 -2.57 -12.12 -12.90
CA ASP A 304 -2.74 -13.36 -12.15
C ASP A 304 -1.70 -13.54 -11.03
N LYS A 305 -0.81 -12.56 -10.85
CA LYS A 305 0.24 -12.55 -9.83
C LYS A 305 0.08 -11.36 -8.89
N PRO A 306 0.50 -11.50 -7.62
CA PRO A 306 0.48 -10.42 -6.64
C PRO A 306 1.19 -9.15 -7.12
N VAL A 307 0.62 -8.00 -6.80
CA VAL A 307 1.26 -6.69 -6.91
C VAL A 307 1.60 -6.23 -5.49
N TRP A 308 2.90 -6.05 -5.22
CA TRP A 308 3.39 -5.86 -3.86
C TRP A 308 3.55 -4.41 -3.44
N SER A 309 3.84 -3.52 -4.38
CA SER A 309 4.03 -2.11 -4.08
C SER A 309 3.45 -1.21 -5.15
N VAL A 310 2.93 -0.06 -4.73
CA VAL A 310 2.34 0.97 -5.59
C VAL A 310 2.62 2.34 -4.99
N GLY A 311 2.80 3.35 -5.84
CA GLY A 311 3.04 4.71 -5.40
C GLY A 311 2.76 5.77 -6.45
N TRP A 312 2.43 6.97 -5.98
CA TRP A 312 2.35 8.19 -6.77
C TRP A 312 3.70 8.89 -6.79
N SER A 313 4.09 9.45 -7.93
CA SER A 313 5.24 10.36 -7.94
C SER A 313 4.92 11.65 -7.16
N PRO A 314 5.89 12.24 -6.45
CA PRO A 314 5.68 13.49 -5.71
C PRO A 314 5.16 14.65 -6.55
N ASP A 315 5.51 14.73 -7.84
CA ASP A 315 5.01 15.75 -8.79
C ASP A 315 3.60 15.46 -9.32
N ASN A 316 3.00 14.36 -8.88
CA ASN A 316 1.65 13.91 -9.25
C ASN A 316 1.46 13.58 -10.75
N LYS A 317 2.53 13.31 -11.49
CA LYS A 317 2.43 12.98 -12.92
C LYS A 317 2.32 11.49 -13.20
N TRP A 318 2.84 10.64 -12.30
CA TRP A 318 2.99 9.21 -12.52
C TRP A 318 2.45 8.38 -11.37
N ILE A 319 1.97 7.20 -11.72
CA ILE A 319 1.69 6.10 -10.80
C ILE A 319 2.57 4.94 -11.23
N ALA A 320 3.27 4.31 -10.30
CA ALA A 320 4.02 3.10 -10.57
C ALA A 320 3.56 1.95 -9.69
N ALA A 321 3.70 0.72 -10.20
CA ALA A 321 3.48 -0.50 -9.44
C ALA A 321 4.52 -1.56 -9.80
N VAL A 322 4.80 -2.46 -8.84
CA VAL A 322 5.70 -3.60 -9.03
C VAL A 322 5.10 -4.86 -8.40
N GLY A 323 5.41 -6.01 -8.97
CA GLY A 323 4.82 -7.26 -8.52
C GLY A 323 5.64 -8.51 -8.79
N ASP A 324 5.09 -9.64 -8.42
CA ASP A 324 5.71 -10.98 -8.42
C ASP A 324 6.07 -11.48 -9.84
N GLU A 325 5.43 -10.93 -10.88
CA GLU A 325 5.87 -11.18 -12.26
C GLU A 325 7.28 -10.66 -12.57
N GLY A 326 7.89 -9.89 -11.64
CA GLY A 326 9.13 -9.16 -11.90
C GLY A 326 8.93 -8.03 -12.89
N ARG A 327 7.75 -7.42 -12.91
CA ARG A 327 7.41 -6.34 -13.84
C ARG A 327 7.21 -5.03 -13.09
N VAL A 328 7.67 -3.96 -13.72
CA VAL A 328 7.35 -2.58 -13.38
C VAL A 328 6.29 -2.08 -14.34
N TRP A 329 5.25 -1.43 -13.85
CA TRP A 329 4.22 -0.75 -14.64
C TRP A 329 4.19 0.71 -14.26
N ILE A 330 4.06 1.60 -15.22
CA ILE A 330 3.97 3.04 -15.00
C ILE A 330 2.85 3.63 -15.85
N TRP A 331 2.01 4.44 -15.23
CA TRP A 331 0.91 5.18 -15.86
C TRP A 331 1.09 6.68 -15.63
N SER A 332 0.82 7.47 -16.64
CA SER A 332 0.55 8.90 -16.49
C SER A 332 -0.76 9.09 -15.70
N THR A 333 -0.82 10.06 -14.82
CA THR A 333 -2.04 10.35 -14.05
C THR A 333 -3.19 10.87 -14.91
N SER A 334 -2.96 11.18 -16.19
CA SER A 334 -4.00 11.51 -17.17
C SER A 334 -5.03 10.39 -17.34
N VAL A 335 -4.68 9.13 -17.05
CA VAL A 335 -5.65 8.01 -17.07
C VAL A 335 -6.71 8.13 -15.98
N ILE A 336 -6.40 8.83 -14.91
CA ILE A 336 -7.30 9.05 -13.77
C ILE A 336 -8.00 10.42 -13.87
N GLU A 337 -7.29 11.45 -14.30
CA GLU A 337 -7.78 12.82 -14.49
C GLU A 337 -7.73 13.19 -15.98
N PRO A 338 -8.61 12.64 -16.85
CA PRO A 338 -8.60 13.01 -18.26
C PRO A 338 -8.83 14.51 -18.40
N SER A 339 -8.00 15.16 -19.20
CA SER A 339 -8.09 16.61 -19.43
C SER A 339 -9.51 16.98 -19.93
N THR A 340 -10.02 18.10 -19.46
CA THR A 340 -11.35 18.63 -19.81
C THR A 340 -11.53 18.81 -21.32
N GLN A 341 -10.45 18.92 -22.10
CA GLN A 341 -10.47 19.04 -23.57
C GLN A 341 -10.86 17.75 -24.29
N ALA A 342 -10.62 16.56 -23.71
CA ALA A 342 -11.06 15.28 -24.32
C ALA A 342 -12.58 15.07 -24.25
N LYS A 343 -13.29 15.83 -23.41
CA LYS A 343 -14.76 15.72 -23.29
C LYS A 343 -15.53 16.47 -24.40
N GLU A 344 -14.90 17.40 -25.12
CA GLU A 344 -15.58 18.16 -26.18
C GLU A 344 -15.50 17.47 -27.54
N THR A 345 -14.48 16.66 -27.80
CA THR A 345 -14.34 15.95 -29.08
C THR A 345 -15.19 14.67 -29.18
N GLY A 346 -15.63 14.11 -28.05
CA GLY A 346 -16.46 12.88 -28.01
C GLY A 346 -17.96 13.08 -28.33
N LYS A 347 -18.41 14.31 -28.60
CA LYS A 347 -19.84 14.59 -28.90
C LYS A 347 -20.19 14.64 -30.39
N SER A 348 -19.24 14.51 -31.31
CA SER A 348 -19.50 14.68 -32.74
C SER A 348 -19.51 13.40 -33.61
N GLU A 349 -19.25 12.20 -33.01
CA GLU A 349 -19.28 10.94 -33.78
C GLU A 349 -20.28 9.92 -33.21
N LYS A 350 -21.57 10.29 -33.20
CA LYS A 350 -22.63 9.29 -33.07
C LYS A 350 -23.52 9.39 -34.33
N ASN A 351 -23.06 8.83 -35.43
CA ASN A 351 -23.89 8.34 -36.52
C ASN A 351 -23.03 7.60 -37.54
N ALA A 352 -22.83 6.31 -37.32
CA ALA A 352 -22.63 5.32 -38.38
C ALA A 352 -22.74 3.90 -37.82
N HIS A 353 -23.86 3.23 -38.03
CA HIS A 353 -23.89 1.77 -38.03
C HIS A 353 -23.17 1.25 -39.28
N PRO A 354 -22.47 0.09 -39.28
CA PRO A 354 -23.16 -1.15 -39.59
C PRO A 354 -22.59 -2.47 -38.99
N ASN A 355 -23.53 -3.41 -38.82
CA ASN A 355 -23.44 -4.88 -39.04
C ASN A 355 -22.41 -5.78 -38.35
N ARG A 356 -22.99 -6.57 -37.43
CA ARG A 356 -22.86 -8.02 -37.15
C ARG A 356 -21.74 -8.83 -37.82
N ALA A 357 -20.94 -9.48 -36.97
CA ALA A 357 -20.61 -10.91 -37.10
C ALA A 357 -20.21 -11.47 -35.70
N LYS A 358 -20.85 -12.59 -35.29
CA LYS A 358 -20.44 -13.40 -34.11
C LYS A 358 -19.28 -14.31 -34.51
N PRO A 359 -18.40 -14.66 -33.59
CA PRO A 359 -18.02 -16.06 -33.46
C PRO A 359 -18.10 -16.60 -32.00
N ASN A 360 -18.58 -17.83 -31.94
CA ASN A 360 -18.52 -18.74 -30.80
C ASN A 360 -17.09 -19.09 -30.43
N SER A 361 -16.74 -19.05 -29.12
CA SER A 361 -16.01 -20.12 -28.45
C SER A 361 -15.77 -19.76 -26.98
N SER A 362 -16.29 -20.59 -26.10
CA SER A 362 -16.08 -20.56 -24.66
C SER A 362 -14.67 -21.04 -24.29
N PRO A 363 -13.93 -20.38 -23.41
CA PRO A 363 -12.69 -20.91 -22.85
C PRO A 363 -12.98 -21.80 -21.62
N LYS A 364 -12.30 -22.91 -21.56
CA LYS A 364 -12.30 -23.88 -20.46
C LYS A 364 -11.81 -23.23 -19.16
N ARG A 365 -12.55 -23.43 -18.07
CA ARG A 365 -12.14 -23.11 -16.69
C ARG A 365 -10.92 -23.95 -16.31
N HIS A 366 -9.80 -23.30 -16.05
CA HIS A 366 -8.71 -23.90 -15.29
C HIS A 366 -8.96 -23.68 -13.80
N SER A 367 -8.84 -24.76 -13.03
CA SER A 367 -8.92 -24.77 -11.57
C SER A 367 -7.79 -23.92 -10.97
N ARG A 368 -8.16 -22.89 -10.23
CA ARG A 368 -7.23 -22.06 -9.45
C ARG A 368 -6.75 -22.87 -8.24
N GLU A 369 -5.46 -23.09 -8.14
CA GLU A 369 -4.84 -23.50 -6.87
C GLU A 369 -4.99 -22.39 -5.84
N LYS A 370 -5.41 -22.80 -4.63
CA LYS A 370 -5.62 -21.88 -3.51
C LYS A 370 -4.28 -21.62 -2.84
N PHE A 371 -3.74 -20.41 -2.97
CA PHE A 371 -2.58 -19.95 -2.21
C PHE A 371 -3.05 -19.30 -0.90
N SER A 372 -2.45 -19.70 0.23
CA SER A 372 -2.57 -19.03 1.52
C SER A 372 -1.45 -17.97 1.63
N PRO A 373 -1.68 -16.80 2.25
CA PRO A 373 -0.63 -15.81 2.52
C PRO A 373 0.57 -16.39 3.29
N PHE A 374 0.32 -17.40 4.14
CA PHE A 374 1.35 -18.09 4.92
C PHE A 374 2.19 -19.08 4.08
N ASP A 375 1.66 -19.64 3.01
CA ASP A 375 2.42 -20.53 2.13
C ASP A 375 3.55 -19.80 1.42
N TRP A 376 3.43 -18.48 1.27
CA TRP A 376 4.48 -17.65 0.70
C TRP A 376 5.70 -17.55 1.63
N PHE A 377 5.47 -17.33 2.94
CA PHE A 377 6.56 -17.27 3.93
C PHE A 377 7.27 -18.63 4.08
N HIS A 378 6.54 -19.76 4.03
CA HIS A 378 7.13 -21.09 4.15
C HIS A 378 7.85 -21.59 2.90
N ARG A 379 7.47 -21.18 1.71
CA ARG A 379 8.14 -21.60 0.46
C ARG A 379 9.48 -20.90 0.23
N HIS A 380 9.75 -19.82 0.95
CA HIS A 380 10.96 -19.02 0.75
C HIS A 380 11.92 -19.10 1.95
N SER A 381 11.66 -19.98 2.90
CA SER A 381 12.50 -20.23 4.09
C SER A 381 13.39 -21.48 4.00
N SER A 382 13.58 -22.04 2.80
CA SER A 382 14.52 -23.14 2.54
C SER A 382 15.59 -22.74 1.53
#